data_cddf475a35ff8585bc51b69e4dfc06a9
#
_entry.id   cddf475a35ff8585bc51b69e4dfc06a9
#
_cell.length_a   1.000
_cell.length_b   1.000
_cell.length_c   1.000
_cell.angle_alpha   90.00
_cell.angle_beta   90.00
_cell.angle_gamma   90.00
#
_symmetry.space_group_name_H-M   'P 1'
#
loop_
_entity.id
_entity.type
_entity.pdbx_description
1 polymer ?
#
loop_
_entity_poly.entity_id
_entity_poly.type
_entity_poly.pdbx_seq_one_letter_code
_entity_poly.pdbx_strand_id
1 'polypeptide(L)'
;MKLRRRHLLQRLGSDVALLAKAAAAVVVTGMLLAWLVAVPPEAGIFPDGEDSPHSFKVASREDIPKLLDTIRFLSAAHRGAAGLEDPADPPDPDPGRPVFAGFAIDSLDLPDAEVNLLTDYLAAFRDGRPPRGMTARFLPRATRFPPSADKALAAAVAGDVLRHAGEYEAALQSYDDGAAMDNACAVYCRRRALELCTDKVWKDQLRSRYQRPGWAESLADESPFAETDRIIVAAGDWRGLLRHAWSHFRRGLARPLWIALTLVMAAVWLVTIGLVCGIRRAGWLLCCFALITGALGVVPVLMMVVLQNRLASLQENGTALNDLIFYVSGVGLREELGKLMAFLPLLPFLRGATPGTCFAVASCCGLGFAVAENLSYLSASMGLATLPRFLTANFLHLALTGLCGGYLCLAIRWSRSFSHQCSTVLLGSVLAHGIYDWSISGASGPEGSAIHFFCFLAIAWHYFQTLHRFSDRSTSEVQPEAIWVMGVAFLSATLMIVTARQSGFASAMDAVIPTAGSLFATAALMIWKIRHS
;
A
#
# COMPACT_ATOMS: atom_id res chain seq x y z
N MET A 1 44.89 6.06 -8.72
CA MET A 1 43.57 5.99 -8.01
C MET A 1 42.53 5.13 -8.72
N LYS A 2 42.35 5.19 -10.04
CA LYS A 2 41.37 4.39 -10.80
C LYS A 2 41.60 2.86 -10.70
N LEU A 3 42.86 2.38 -10.77
CA LEU A 3 43.19 0.95 -10.67
C LEU A 3 42.83 0.35 -9.28
N ARG A 4 43.10 1.07 -8.17
CA ARG A 4 42.78 0.61 -6.83
C ARG A 4 41.25 0.48 -6.61
N ARG A 5 40.45 1.41 -7.18
CA ARG A 5 38.98 1.35 -7.09
C ARG A 5 38.42 0.15 -7.88
N ARG A 6 38.96 -0.16 -9.07
CA ARG A 6 38.56 -1.34 -9.85
C ARG A 6 38.83 -2.63 -9.08
N HIS A 7 40.02 -2.78 -8.51
CA HIS A 7 40.37 -3.94 -7.70
C HIS A 7 39.49 -4.11 -6.46
N LEU A 8 39.08 -3.02 -5.82
CA LEU A 8 38.18 -3.08 -4.67
C LEU A 8 36.77 -3.55 -5.07
N LEU A 9 36.21 -3.02 -6.14
CA LEU A 9 34.88 -3.42 -6.64
C LEU A 9 34.87 -4.87 -7.12
N GLN A 10 35.92 -5.33 -7.79
CA GLN A 10 36.07 -6.74 -8.18
C GLN A 10 36.18 -7.67 -6.97
N ARG A 11 36.93 -7.26 -5.93
CA ARG A 11 37.03 -8.04 -4.67
C ARG A 11 35.72 -8.06 -3.90
N LEU A 12 34.99 -6.95 -3.81
CA LEU A 12 33.68 -6.91 -3.16
C LEU A 12 32.67 -7.86 -3.83
N GLY A 13 32.72 -8.01 -5.15
CA GLY A 13 31.85 -8.93 -5.87
C GLY A 13 32.29 -10.40 -5.79
N SER A 14 33.60 -10.67 -5.75
CA SER A 14 34.13 -12.05 -5.73
C SER A 14 34.22 -12.66 -4.33
N ASP A 15 34.36 -11.84 -3.27
CA ASP A 15 34.49 -12.28 -1.88
C ASP A 15 33.19 -12.04 -1.11
N VAL A 16 32.42 -13.12 -0.93
CA VAL A 16 31.13 -13.08 -0.19
C VAL A 16 31.30 -12.60 1.24
N ALA A 17 32.41 -12.98 1.90
CA ALA A 17 32.65 -12.57 3.28
C ALA A 17 32.93 -11.05 3.37
N LEU A 18 33.68 -10.51 2.41
CA LEU A 18 33.92 -9.06 2.34
C LEU A 18 32.64 -8.29 2.02
N LEU A 19 31.81 -8.80 1.12
CA LEU A 19 30.51 -8.21 0.79
C LEU A 19 29.57 -8.20 2.01
N ALA A 20 29.49 -9.33 2.72
CA ALA A 20 28.69 -9.44 3.94
C ALA A 20 29.16 -8.46 5.04
N LYS A 21 30.50 -8.33 5.24
CA LYS A 21 31.07 -7.36 6.18
C LYS A 21 30.77 -5.92 5.79
N ALA A 22 30.85 -5.59 4.49
CA ALA A 22 30.52 -4.25 3.99
C ALA A 22 29.03 -3.94 4.20
N ALA A 23 28.13 -4.86 3.88
CA ALA A 23 26.70 -4.71 4.10
C ALA A 23 26.38 -4.56 5.59
N ALA A 24 26.96 -5.39 6.45
CA ALA A 24 26.81 -5.29 7.90
C ALA A 24 27.32 -3.94 8.44
N ALA A 25 28.44 -3.44 7.95
CA ALA A 25 28.96 -2.12 8.33
C ALA A 25 27.99 -0.99 7.96
N VAL A 26 27.33 -1.05 6.80
CA VAL A 26 26.31 -0.07 6.40
C VAL A 26 25.11 -0.11 7.35
N VAL A 27 24.60 -1.31 7.67
CA VAL A 27 23.47 -1.48 8.57
C VAL A 27 23.82 -0.99 9.98
N VAL A 28 24.97 -1.38 10.53
CA VAL A 28 25.44 -0.94 11.86
C VAL A 28 25.62 0.58 11.92
N THR A 29 26.20 1.18 10.86
CA THR A 29 26.29 2.63 10.77
C THR A 29 24.90 3.28 10.73
N GLY A 30 23.97 2.69 10.01
CA GLY A 30 22.56 3.13 9.98
C GLY A 30 21.92 3.06 11.38
N MET A 31 22.13 1.98 12.13
CA MET A 31 21.64 1.83 13.51
C MET A 31 22.24 2.88 14.45
N LEU A 32 23.54 3.14 14.34
CA LEU A 32 24.21 4.18 15.14
C LEU A 32 23.66 5.59 14.82
N LEU A 33 23.49 5.89 13.51
CA LEU A 33 22.87 7.15 13.08
C LEU A 33 21.41 7.23 13.55
N ALA A 34 20.65 6.15 13.45
CA ALA A 34 19.28 6.09 13.93
C ALA A 34 19.20 6.40 15.45
N TRP A 35 20.10 5.82 16.23
CA TRP A 35 20.20 6.12 17.67
C TRP A 35 20.53 7.58 17.94
N LEU A 36 21.45 8.18 17.16
CA LEU A 36 21.87 9.60 17.31
C LEU A 36 20.77 10.60 16.93
N VAL A 37 19.93 10.26 15.94
CA VAL A 37 18.86 11.15 15.44
C VAL A 37 17.48 10.79 15.98
N ALA A 38 17.40 9.74 16.80
CA ALA A 38 16.15 9.30 17.39
C ALA A 38 15.56 10.43 18.24
N VAL A 39 14.27 10.63 18.06
CA VAL A 39 13.53 11.53 18.92
C VAL A 39 13.52 10.91 20.33
N PRO A 40 13.85 11.67 21.40
CA PRO A 40 13.67 11.16 22.75
C PRO A 40 12.23 10.66 22.95
N PRO A 41 12.01 9.61 23.75
CA PRO A 41 10.67 9.09 24.00
C PRO A 41 9.68 10.17 24.44
N GLU A 42 10.16 11.19 25.14
CA GLU A 42 9.38 12.34 25.63
C GLU A 42 9.00 13.35 24.55
N ALA A 43 9.67 13.37 23.40
CA ALA A 43 9.43 14.30 22.30
C ALA A 43 8.74 13.64 21.08
N GLY A 44 8.48 12.35 21.13
CA GLY A 44 7.77 11.61 20.10
C GLY A 44 6.31 12.06 20.01
N ILE A 45 5.73 11.90 18.83
CA ILE A 45 4.30 12.14 18.54
C ILE A 45 3.39 11.28 19.45
N PHE A 46 3.98 10.35 20.18
CA PHE A 46 3.35 9.54 21.23
C PHE A 46 3.82 10.05 22.59
N PRO A 47 3.02 10.86 23.31
CA PRO A 47 3.40 11.29 24.67
C PRO A 47 3.35 10.10 25.62
N ASP A 48 4.44 9.99 26.32
CA ASP A 48 4.66 9.33 27.61
C ASP A 48 4.07 7.95 27.91
N GLY A 49 4.97 6.98 27.97
CA GLY A 49 5.16 6.12 29.14
C GLY A 49 4.26 4.91 29.30
N GLU A 50 3.39 4.57 28.34
CA GLU A 50 2.80 3.23 28.27
C GLU A 50 2.87 2.73 26.83
N ASP A 51 3.38 1.51 26.64
CA ASP A 51 3.62 0.82 25.37
C ASP A 51 2.32 0.55 24.57
N SER A 52 1.58 1.61 24.21
CA SER A 52 0.34 1.48 23.46
C SER A 52 0.42 2.26 22.15
N PRO A 53 0.33 1.61 20.97
CA PRO A 53 0.21 2.29 19.68
C PRO A 53 -1.12 3.06 19.52
N HIS A 54 -1.86 3.27 20.60
CA HIS A 54 -3.24 3.73 20.62
C HIS A 54 -3.48 5.01 21.42
N SER A 55 -2.43 5.75 21.82
CA SER A 55 -2.63 7.06 22.44
C SER A 55 -2.88 8.13 21.36
N PHE A 56 -4.11 8.56 21.21
CA PHE A 56 -4.48 9.68 20.35
C PHE A 56 -4.77 10.91 21.21
N LYS A 57 -3.98 11.95 21.05
CA LYS A 57 -4.21 13.23 21.75
C LYS A 57 -5.02 14.14 20.83
N VAL A 58 -6.25 14.42 21.21
CA VAL A 58 -7.09 15.41 20.53
C VAL A 58 -6.69 16.79 21.04
N ALA A 59 -6.06 17.59 20.20
CA ALA A 59 -5.57 18.91 20.55
C ALA A 59 -6.57 20.03 20.21
N SER A 60 -7.50 19.78 19.27
CA SER A 60 -8.47 20.77 18.79
C SER A 60 -9.77 20.10 18.33
N ARG A 61 -10.83 20.92 18.15
CA ARG A 61 -12.09 20.45 17.53
C ARG A 61 -11.90 19.88 16.12
N GLU A 62 -10.90 20.33 15.40
CA GLU A 62 -10.60 19.84 14.05
C GLU A 62 -10.07 18.38 14.05
N ASP A 63 -9.58 17.90 15.20
CA ASP A 63 -9.11 16.53 15.35
C ASP A 63 -10.23 15.53 15.69
N ILE A 64 -11.42 16.00 16.09
CA ILE A 64 -12.54 15.13 16.47
C ILE A 64 -12.94 14.16 15.34
N PRO A 65 -13.08 14.57 14.07
CA PRO A 65 -13.35 13.64 12.97
C PRO A 65 -12.31 12.53 12.86
N LYS A 66 -11.01 12.84 13.04
CA LYS A 66 -9.92 11.87 13.04
C LYS A 66 -10.03 10.89 14.20
N LEU A 67 -10.41 11.39 15.38
CA LEU A 67 -10.66 10.55 16.55
C LEU A 67 -11.80 9.55 16.26
N LEU A 68 -12.93 10.01 15.74
CA LEU A 68 -14.06 9.15 15.40
C LEU A 68 -13.68 8.07 14.38
N ASP A 69 -12.92 8.44 13.34
CA ASP A 69 -12.41 7.49 12.34
C ASP A 69 -11.43 6.48 12.95
N THR A 70 -10.55 6.93 13.83
CA THR A 70 -9.58 6.06 14.51
C THR A 70 -10.29 5.03 15.40
N ILE A 71 -11.27 5.46 16.18
CA ILE A 71 -12.09 4.56 17.02
C ILE A 71 -12.77 3.50 16.15
N ARG A 72 -13.37 3.92 15.04
CA ARG A 72 -14.01 3.01 14.09
C ARG A 72 -13.04 2.00 13.51
N PHE A 73 -11.88 2.47 13.05
CA PHE A 73 -10.85 1.63 12.46
C PHE A 73 -10.33 0.59 13.44
N LEU A 74 -10.01 0.99 14.66
CA LEU A 74 -9.53 0.09 15.71
C LEU A 74 -10.61 -0.93 16.12
N SER A 75 -11.86 -0.51 16.21
CA SER A 75 -13.00 -1.40 16.49
C SER A 75 -13.21 -2.43 15.37
N ALA A 76 -13.00 -2.05 14.10
CA ALA A 76 -13.08 -2.96 12.96
C ALA A 76 -11.90 -3.93 12.91
N ALA A 77 -10.67 -3.43 13.16
CA ALA A 77 -9.46 -4.24 13.20
C ALA A 77 -9.51 -5.29 14.33
N HIS A 78 -10.03 -4.91 15.49
CA HIS A 78 -10.21 -5.84 16.61
C HIS A 78 -11.19 -6.98 16.28
N ARG A 79 -12.28 -6.69 15.59
CA ARG A 79 -13.23 -7.70 15.12
C ARG A 79 -12.59 -8.66 14.11
N GLY A 80 -11.84 -8.15 13.15
CA GLY A 80 -11.14 -8.97 12.16
C GLY A 80 -10.08 -9.89 12.78
N ALA A 81 -9.32 -9.38 13.76
CA ALA A 81 -8.29 -10.15 14.48
C ALA A 81 -8.90 -11.26 15.37
N ALA A 82 -10.13 -11.05 15.87
CA ALA A 82 -10.83 -12.02 16.70
C ALA A 82 -11.61 -13.11 15.90
N GLY A 83 -11.56 -13.07 14.56
CA GLY A 83 -12.26 -14.03 13.69
C GLY A 83 -13.79 -13.98 13.80
N LEU A 84 -14.34 -12.83 14.24
CA LEU A 84 -15.76 -12.68 14.53
C LEU A 84 -16.53 -12.23 13.29
N GLU A 85 -16.73 -13.14 12.35
CA GLU A 85 -17.57 -12.89 11.17
C GLU A 85 -19.07 -13.03 11.46
N ASP A 86 -19.45 -13.74 12.52
CA ASP A 86 -20.87 -13.95 12.86
C ASP A 86 -21.32 -13.02 14.02
N PRO A 87 -22.31 -12.15 13.80
CA PRO A 87 -22.85 -11.31 14.87
C PRO A 87 -23.62 -12.10 15.96
N ALA A 88 -23.84 -13.41 15.77
CA ALA A 88 -24.61 -14.25 16.69
C ALA A 88 -23.76 -14.87 17.80
N ASP A 89 -22.46 -15.07 17.63
CA ASP A 89 -21.60 -15.66 18.66
C ASP A 89 -20.84 -14.60 19.46
N PRO A 90 -21.04 -14.53 20.78
CA PRO A 90 -20.22 -13.69 21.64
C PRO A 90 -18.81 -14.32 21.77
N PRO A 91 -17.72 -13.63 21.42
CA PRO A 91 -16.40 -14.10 21.77
C PRO A 91 -16.23 -14.04 23.28
N ASP A 92 -15.51 -15.02 23.79
CA ASP A 92 -14.99 -14.99 25.14
C ASP A 92 -14.02 -13.78 25.25
N PRO A 93 -14.34 -12.75 26.01
CA PRO A 93 -13.46 -11.59 26.08
C PRO A 93 -12.20 -12.03 26.82
N ASP A 94 -11.04 -11.98 26.15
CA ASP A 94 -9.77 -11.93 26.86
C ASP A 94 -9.77 -10.65 27.72
N PRO A 95 -9.89 -10.75 29.04
CA PRO A 95 -10.11 -9.59 29.91
C PRO A 95 -8.87 -8.70 30.04
N GLY A 96 -7.80 -8.96 29.27
CA GLY A 96 -6.47 -8.44 29.55
C GLY A 96 -6.04 -7.17 28.81
N ARG A 97 -6.67 -6.75 27.70
CA ARG A 97 -6.21 -5.53 26.98
C ARG A 97 -7.36 -4.68 26.47
N PRO A 98 -7.65 -3.53 27.10
CA PRO A 98 -8.57 -2.55 26.53
C PRO A 98 -7.99 -1.98 25.22
N VAL A 99 -8.75 -2.07 24.13
CA VAL A 99 -8.38 -1.61 22.77
C VAL A 99 -8.04 -0.11 22.73
N PHE A 100 -8.51 0.67 23.72
CA PHE A 100 -8.37 2.12 23.83
C PHE A 100 -7.69 2.57 25.13
N ALA A 101 -6.82 1.73 25.73
CA ALA A 101 -6.00 2.17 26.87
C ALA A 101 -5.02 3.25 26.38
N GLY A 102 -5.19 4.48 26.83
CA GLY A 102 -4.34 5.62 26.45
C GLY A 102 -5.04 6.76 25.69
N PHE A 103 -6.34 6.64 25.35
CA PHE A 103 -7.08 7.80 24.86
C PHE A 103 -7.45 8.72 26.02
N ALA A 104 -6.83 9.89 26.12
CA ALA A 104 -7.17 10.93 27.07
C ALA A 104 -7.94 12.04 26.36
N ILE A 105 -9.22 12.19 26.71
CA ILE A 105 -10.08 13.31 26.23
C ILE A 105 -9.97 14.53 27.17
N ASP A 106 -9.41 14.34 28.37
CA ASP A 106 -9.37 15.33 29.44
C ASP A 106 -8.55 16.60 29.16
N SER A 107 -7.83 16.64 28.03
CA SER A 107 -6.99 17.78 27.65
C SER A 107 -7.65 18.74 26.64
N LEU A 108 -8.92 18.53 26.33
CA LEU A 108 -9.63 19.34 25.33
C LEU A 108 -10.30 20.54 25.96
N ASP A 109 -10.11 21.70 25.36
CA ASP A 109 -10.91 22.91 25.63
C ASP A 109 -12.29 22.80 24.94
N LEU A 110 -13.02 21.75 25.34
CA LEU A 110 -14.37 21.44 24.86
C LEU A 110 -15.39 21.63 25.99
N PRO A 111 -16.63 21.97 25.66
CA PRO A 111 -17.74 21.97 26.64
C PRO A 111 -17.90 20.57 27.27
N ASP A 112 -18.21 20.52 28.56
CA ASP A 112 -18.40 19.26 29.32
C ASP A 112 -19.37 18.29 28.64
N ALA A 113 -20.39 18.80 27.95
CA ALA A 113 -21.35 17.97 27.22
C ALA A 113 -20.70 17.22 26.05
N GLU A 114 -19.75 17.83 25.35
CA GLU A 114 -19.02 17.22 24.23
C GLU A 114 -18.00 16.20 24.77
N VAL A 115 -17.26 16.54 25.84
CA VAL A 115 -16.33 15.62 26.51
C VAL A 115 -17.06 14.38 27.00
N ASN A 116 -18.20 14.56 27.68
CA ASN A 116 -18.99 13.44 28.17
C ASN A 116 -19.54 12.56 27.04
N LEU A 117 -19.98 13.16 25.92
CA LEU A 117 -20.46 12.41 24.77
C LEU A 117 -19.36 11.57 24.13
N LEU A 118 -18.16 12.15 23.94
CA LEU A 118 -17.00 11.46 23.38
C LEU A 118 -16.49 10.36 24.31
N THR A 119 -16.47 10.60 25.62
CA THR A 119 -16.08 9.60 26.63
C THR A 119 -17.06 8.42 26.63
N ASP A 120 -18.35 8.69 26.59
CA ASP A 120 -19.36 7.64 26.49
C ASP A 120 -19.26 6.86 25.16
N TYR A 121 -18.95 7.56 24.06
CA TYR A 121 -18.73 6.93 22.75
C TYR A 121 -17.51 6.03 22.75
N LEU A 122 -16.37 6.50 23.29
CA LEU A 122 -15.17 5.69 23.48
C LEU A 122 -15.44 4.45 24.34
N ALA A 123 -16.09 4.64 25.49
CA ALA A 123 -16.44 3.53 26.39
C ALA A 123 -17.34 2.49 25.70
N ALA A 124 -18.23 2.94 24.84
CA ALA A 124 -19.16 2.09 24.12
C ALA A 124 -18.51 1.24 23.01
N PHE A 125 -17.47 1.78 22.37
CA PHE A 125 -16.70 1.07 21.32
C PHE A 125 -15.44 0.39 21.86
N ARG A 126 -15.15 0.53 23.18
CA ARG A 126 -13.95 0.01 23.82
C ARG A 126 -13.74 -1.49 23.60
N ASP A 127 -14.81 -2.25 23.64
CA ASP A 127 -14.78 -3.71 23.51
C ASP A 127 -15.11 -4.18 22.09
N GLY A 128 -15.00 -3.27 21.09
CA GLY A 128 -15.27 -3.55 19.68
C GLY A 128 -16.74 -3.76 19.33
N ARG A 129 -17.64 -3.80 20.30
CA ARG A 129 -19.10 -3.92 20.12
C ARG A 129 -19.85 -2.90 20.98
N PRO A 130 -20.71 -2.07 20.38
CA PRO A 130 -21.61 -1.24 21.18
C PRO A 130 -22.58 -2.15 21.94
N PRO A 131 -22.81 -1.91 23.24
CA PRO A 131 -23.70 -2.71 24.06
C PRO A 131 -25.13 -2.72 23.48
N ARG A 132 -25.84 -3.84 23.61
CA ARG A 132 -27.26 -3.93 23.29
C ARG A 132 -28.03 -2.85 24.09
N GLY A 133 -28.89 -2.06 23.43
CA GLY A 133 -29.60 -0.96 24.06
C GLY A 133 -28.86 0.38 24.07
N MET A 134 -27.72 0.47 23.41
CA MET A 134 -26.94 1.72 23.27
C MET A 134 -27.74 2.85 22.64
N THR A 135 -28.59 2.56 21.64
CA THR A 135 -29.50 3.51 21.00
C THR A 135 -30.39 4.21 22.04
N ALA A 136 -30.96 3.47 22.97
CA ALA A 136 -31.81 4.03 24.03
C ALA A 136 -31.03 4.95 25.00
N ARG A 137 -29.72 4.76 25.14
CA ARG A 137 -28.85 5.55 26.02
C ARG A 137 -28.31 6.80 25.32
N PHE A 138 -27.92 6.71 24.05
CA PHE A 138 -27.26 7.79 23.31
C PHE A 138 -28.23 8.72 22.59
N LEU A 139 -29.30 8.22 21.96
CA LEU A 139 -30.27 9.07 21.26
C LEU A 139 -30.86 10.18 22.14
N PRO A 140 -31.32 9.94 23.39
CA PRO A 140 -31.84 11.00 24.23
C PRO A 140 -30.79 12.05 24.60
N ARG A 141 -29.50 11.67 24.67
CA ARG A 141 -28.42 12.62 24.96
C ARG A 141 -28.09 13.48 23.73
N ALA A 142 -28.00 12.88 22.55
CA ALA A 142 -27.76 13.61 21.30
C ALA A 142 -28.90 14.61 20.99
N THR A 143 -30.17 14.26 21.29
CA THR A 143 -31.31 15.14 21.06
C THR A 143 -31.45 16.25 22.11
N ARG A 144 -30.85 16.10 23.30
CA ARG A 144 -30.86 17.11 24.39
C ARG A 144 -29.58 17.94 24.45
N PHE A 145 -28.78 17.93 23.40
CA PHE A 145 -27.52 18.67 23.36
C PHE A 145 -27.76 20.19 23.52
N PRO A 146 -26.94 20.88 24.34
CA PRO A 146 -27.12 22.32 24.55
C PRO A 146 -26.97 23.08 23.22
N PRO A 147 -27.66 24.23 23.05
CA PRO A 147 -27.55 25.06 21.84
C PRO A 147 -26.11 25.54 21.55
N SER A 148 -25.25 25.60 22.58
CA SER A 148 -23.87 26.05 22.51
C SER A 148 -22.90 24.93 22.11
N ALA A 149 -23.33 23.67 22.12
CA ALA A 149 -22.48 22.51 21.80
C ALA A 149 -22.56 22.13 20.31
N ASP A 150 -21.57 21.37 19.86
CA ASP A 150 -21.49 20.95 18.46
C ASP A 150 -22.57 19.90 18.11
N LYS A 151 -23.64 20.39 17.49
CA LYS A 151 -24.74 19.53 17.03
C LYS A 151 -24.32 18.54 15.95
N ALA A 152 -23.30 18.86 15.14
CA ALA A 152 -22.78 17.93 14.14
C ALA A 152 -22.05 16.76 14.80
N LEU A 153 -21.32 17.00 15.91
CA LEU A 153 -20.74 15.93 16.72
C LEU A 153 -21.81 15.01 17.29
N ALA A 154 -22.87 15.58 17.87
CA ALA A 154 -23.98 14.80 18.40
C ALA A 154 -24.66 13.94 17.33
N ALA A 155 -24.86 14.50 16.13
CA ALA A 155 -25.43 13.82 14.98
C ALA A 155 -24.48 12.73 14.44
N ALA A 156 -23.15 12.98 14.40
CA ALA A 156 -22.15 12.00 13.99
C ALA A 156 -22.16 10.76 14.90
N VAL A 157 -22.12 10.99 16.21
CA VAL A 157 -22.17 9.92 17.22
C VAL A 157 -23.48 9.15 17.16
N ALA A 158 -24.63 9.85 17.09
CA ALA A 158 -25.94 9.20 16.96
C ALA A 158 -26.02 8.36 15.67
N GLY A 159 -25.55 8.89 14.55
CA GLY A 159 -25.52 8.18 13.29
C GLY A 159 -24.69 6.90 13.32
N ASP A 160 -23.50 6.92 13.94
CA ASP A 160 -22.66 5.74 14.10
C ASP A 160 -23.32 4.68 14.99
N VAL A 161 -23.94 5.10 16.10
CA VAL A 161 -24.66 4.20 17.00
C VAL A 161 -25.85 3.54 16.31
N LEU A 162 -26.65 4.32 15.59
CA LEU A 162 -27.81 3.82 14.83
C LEU A 162 -27.37 2.84 13.72
N ARG A 163 -26.27 3.15 13.02
CA ARG A 163 -25.71 2.26 12.00
C ARG A 163 -25.29 0.92 12.60
N HIS A 164 -24.64 0.91 13.77
CA HIS A 164 -24.27 -0.32 14.47
C HIS A 164 -25.48 -1.10 14.99
N ALA A 165 -26.57 -0.41 15.34
CA ALA A 165 -27.82 -1.04 15.71
C ALA A 165 -28.59 -1.64 14.52
N GLY A 166 -28.15 -1.38 13.29
CA GLY A 166 -28.84 -1.80 12.07
C GLY A 166 -29.97 -0.86 11.62
N GLU A 167 -30.12 0.27 12.30
CA GLU A 167 -31.15 1.29 12.01
C GLU A 167 -30.64 2.27 10.93
N TYR A 168 -30.44 1.75 9.71
CA TYR A 168 -29.68 2.45 8.66
C TYR A 168 -30.35 3.71 8.13
N GLU A 169 -31.69 3.76 8.04
CA GLU A 169 -32.42 4.95 7.60
C GLU A 169 -32.33 6.08 8.64
N ALA A 170 -32.48 5.74 9.92
CA ALA A 170 -32.33 6.67 11.02
C ALA A 170 -30.88 7.17 11.14
N ALA A 171 -29.90 6.30 10.91
CA ALA A 171 -28.48 6.66 10.85
C ALA A 171 -28.22 7.67 9.73
N LEU A 172 -28.77 7.41 8.54
CA LEU A 172 -28.62 8.30 7.39
C LEU A 172 -29.24 9.67 7.64
N GLN A 173 -30.42 9.73 8.26
CA GLN A 173 -31.04 11.00 8.65
C GLN A 173 -30.19 11.77 9.65
N SER A 174 -29.64 11.07 10.65
CA SER A 174 -28.74 11.69 11.63
C SER A 174 -27.49 12.28 10.98
N TYR A 175 -26.86 11.56 10.04
CA TYR A 175 -25.73 12.10 9.28
C TYR A 175 -26.14 13.28 8.40
N ASP A 176 -27.32 13.27 7.76
CA ASP A 176 -27.81 14.41 6.96
C ASP A 176 -28.01 15.66 7.83
N ASP A 177 -28.55 15.50 9.04
CA ASP A 177 -28.73 16.59 9.99
C ASP A 177 -27.39 17.21 10.42
N GLY A 178 -26.39 16.37 10.72
CA GLY A 178 -25.03 16.81 11.02
C GLY A 178 -24.33 17.45 9.83
N ALA A 179 -24.54 16.92 8.63
CA ALA A 179 -23.96 17.39 7.38
C ALA A 179 -24.44 18.80 6.97
N ALA A 180 -25.59 19.24 7.48
CA ALA A 180 -26.14 20.57 7.23
C ALA A 180 -25.40 21.68 8.00
N MET A 181 -24.56 21.33 8.97
CA MET A 181 -23.75 22.30 9.72
C MET A 181 -22.50 22.69 8.93
N ASP A 182 -21.79 23.72 9.37
CA ASP A 182 -20.56 24.21 8.75
C ASP A 182 -19.39 24.09 9.73
N ASN A 183 -18.92 22.84 9.93
CA ASN A 183 -17.80 22.55 10.81
C ASN A 183 -17.11 21.21 10.43
N ALA A 184 -16.05 20.85 11.14
CA ALA A 184 -15.27 19.64 10.87
C ALA A 184 -16.11 18.35 11.00
N CYS A 185 -17.01 18.27 11.99
CA CYS A 185 -17.89 17.11 12.17
C CYS A 185 -18.93 16.97 11.05
N ALA A 186 -19.32 18.08 10.40
CA ALA A 186 -20.19 18.03 9.23
C ALA A 186 -19.52 17.32 8.03
N VAL A 187 -18.20 17.50 7.84
CA VAL A 187 -17.42 16.77 6.83
C VAL A 187 -17.46 15.28 7.12
N TYR A 188 -17.26 14.87 8.38
CA TYR A 188 -17.40 13.48 8.81
C TYR A 188 -18.79 12.93 8.51
N CYS A 189 -19.87 13.65 8.88
CA CYS A 189 -21.23 13.23 8.62
C CYS A 189 -21.52 13.04 7.12
N ARG A 190 -21.08 13.96 6.26
CA ARG A 190 -21.22 13.85 4.79
C ARG A 190 -20.57 12.57 4.28
N ARG A 191 -19.34 12.31 4.68
CA ARG A 191 -18.61 11.08 4.29
C ARG A 191 -19.32 9.82 4.77
N ARG A 192 -19.75 9.78 6.04
CA ARG A 192 -20.44 8.62 6.63
C ARG A 192 -21.78 8.33 5.95
N ALA A 193 -22.54 9.37 5.56
CA ALA A 193 -23.75 9.21 4.80
C ALA A 193 -23.49 8.59 3.41
N LEU A 194 -22.45 9.05 2.70
CA LEU A 194 -22.06 8.50 1.40
C LEU A 194 -21.60 7.04 1.51
N GLU A 195 -20.80 6.72 2.52
CA GLU A 195 -20.38 5.35 2.82
C GLU A 195 -21.59 4.43 3.05
N LEU A 196 -22.51 4.86 3.91
CA LEU A 196 -23.72 4.09 4.23
C LEU A 196 -24.58 3.83 2.99
N CYS A 197 -24.79 4.84 2.15
CA CYS A 197 -25.51 4.69 0.89
C CYS A 197 -24.79 3.72 -0.07
N THR A 198 -23.46 3.70 -0.06
CA THR A 198 -22.65 2.79 -0.89
C THR A 198 -22.76 1.35 -0.39
N ASP A 199 -22.61 1.12 0.91
CA ASP A 199 -22.71 -0.20 1.54
C ASP A 199 -24.09 -0.83 1.39
N LYS A 200 -25.13 -0.02 1.46
CA LYS A 200 -26.52 -0.48 1.30
C LYS A 200 -27.01 -0.47 -0.16
N VAL A 201 -26.13 -0.09 -1.09
CA VAL A 201 -26.43 -0.03 -2.54
C VAL A 201 -27.61 0.90 -2.87
N TRP A 202 -27.80 1.95 -2.08
CA TRP A 202 -28.85 2.97 -2.29
C TRP A 202 -28.41 4.00 -3.34
N LYS A 203 -28.35 3.58 -4.59
CA LYS A 203 -27.74 4.33 -5.71
C LYS A 203 -28.34 5.74 -5.92
N ASP A 204 -29.65 5.88 -5.83
CA ASP A 204 -30.32 7.18 -6.06
C ASP A 204 -30.07 8.13 -4.88
N GLN A 205 -30.11 7.62 -3.64
CA GLN A 205 -29.79 8.38 -2.45
C GLN A 205 -28.32 8.82 -2.43
N LEU A 206 -27.40 7.92 -2.85
CA LEU A 206 -25.98 8.23 -3.01
C LEU A 206 -25.78 9.36 -4.01
N ARG A 207 -26.33 9.24 -5.22
CA ARG A 207 -26.17 10.24 -6.29
C ARG A 207 -26.73 11.59 -5.89
N SER A 208 -27.92 11.60 -5.28
CA SER A 208 -28.54 12.84 -4.82
C SER A 208 -27.67 13.58 -3.79
N ARG A 209 -27.05 12.87 -2.85
CA ARG A 209 -26.15 13.47 -1.85
C ARG A 209 -24.82 13.87 -2.45
N TYR A 210 -24.20 12.99 -3.24
CA TYR A 210 -22.90 13.25 -3.87
C TYR A 210 -22.90 14.52 -4.72
N GLN A 211 -24.04 14.86 -5.35
CA GLN A 211 -24.20 16.07 -6.15
C GLN A 211 -24.44 17.35 -5.35
N ARG A 212 -24.66 17.27 -4.04
CA ARG A 212 -24.81 18.46 -3.19
C ARG A 212 -23.45 19.17 -3.04
N PRO A 213 -23.43 20.52 -2.98
CA PRO A 213 -22.19 21.27 -2.74
C PRO A 213 -21.46 20.81 -1.48
N GLY A 214 -20.14 20.63 -1.54
CA GLY A 214 -19.30 20.24 -0.41
C GLY A 214 -19.32 18.74 -0.05
N TRP A 215 -20.19 17.92 -0.69
CA TRP A 215 -20.26 16.49 -0.38
C TRP A 215 -19.18 15.67 -1.08
N ALA A 216 -18.94 15.90 -2.36
CA ALA A 216 -17.83 15.26 -3.08
C ALA A 216 -16.47 15.68 -2.51
N GLU A 217 -16.35 16.94 -2.12
CA GLU A 217 -15.15 17.51 -1.50
C GLU A 217 -14.84 16.90 -0.13
N SER A 218 -15.86 16.45 0.61
CA SER A 218 -15.66 15.80 1.91
C SER A 218 -14.91 14.47 1.83
N LEU A 219 -14.77 13.90 0.64
CA LEU A 219 -14.00 12.68 0.38
C LEU A 219 -12.51 12.97 0.11
N ALA A 220 -12.11 14.24 -0.06
CA ALA A 220 -10.79 14.56 -0.63
C ALA A 220 -9.61 14.34 0.33
N ASP A 221 -9.80 14.45 1.64
CA ASP A 221 -8.65 14.66 2.54
C ASP A 221 -8.26 13.50 3.47
N GLU A 222 -9.11 12.58 3.85
CA GLU A 222 -8.77 11.67 4.97
C GLU A 222 -9.29 10.23 4.89
N SER A 223 -10.04 9.84 3.86
CA SER A 223 -10.52 8.45 3.75
C SER A 223 -9.46 7.49 3.21
N PRO A 224 -9.46 6.22 3.62
CA PRO A 224 -8.69 5.20 2.92
C PRO A 224 -8.99 5.24 1.42
N PHE A 225 -7.96 5.18 0.59
CA PHE A 225 -8.07 5.33 -0.87
C PHE A 225 -9.17 4.44 -1.47
N ALA A 226 -9.22 3.17 -1.07
CA ALA A 226 -10.18 2.20 -1.59
C ALA A 226 -11.65 2.55 -1.25
N GLU A 227 -11.92 3.11 -0.06
CA GLU A 227 -13.28 3.46 0.37
C GLU A 227 -13.81 4.68 -0.40
N THR A 228 -12.96 5.69 -0.58
CA THR A 228 -13.28 6.87 -1.38
C THR A 228 -13.55 6.51 -2.84
N ASP A 229 -12.73 5.66 -3.42
CA ASP A 229 -12.92 5.19 -4.79
C ASP A 229 -14.24 4.44 -4.97
N ARG A 230 -14.61 3.56 -4.03
CA ARG A 230 -15.91 2.86 -4.06
C ARG A 230 -17.09 3.84 -4.12
N ILE A 231 -17.06 4.89 -3.30
CA ILE A 231 -18.11 5.92 -3.28
C ILE A 231 -18.17 6.67 -4.61
N ILE A 232 -17.04 7.17 -5.11
CA ILE A 232 -16.94 7.93 -6.36
C ILE A 232 -17.42 7.08 -7.55
N VAL A 233 -17.00 5.81 -7.60
CA VAL A 233 -17.42 4.86 -8.64
C VAL A 233 -18.92 4.58 -8.56
N ALA A 234 -19.45 4.32 -7.37
CA ALA A 234 -20.88 4.06 -7.15
C ALA A 234 -21.74 5.29 -7.51
N ALA A 235 -21.22 6.50 -7.27
CA ALA A 235 -21.85 7.75 -7.70
C ALA A 235 -21.80 7.95 -9.23
N GLY A 236 -20.92 7.25 -9.95
CA GLY A 236 -20.73 7.36 -11.39
C GLY A 236 -19.89 8.57 -11.84
N ASP A 237 -19.12 9.16 -10.92
CA ASP A 237 -18.26 10.32 -11.22
C ASP A 237 -16.84 9.88 -11.62
N TRP A 238 -16.66 9.46 -12.88
CA TRP A 238 -15.36 9.09 -13.42
C TRP A 238 -14.33 10.24 -13.42
N ARG A 239 -14.80 11.50 -13.54
CA ARG A 239 -13.93 12.69 -13.49
C ARG A 239 -13.45 12.92 -12.05
N GLY A 240 -14.33 12.71 -11.08
CA GLY A 240 -13.99 12.70 -9.66
C GLY A 240 -12.94 11.63 -9.35
N LEU A 241 -13.09 10.42 -9.89
CA LEU A 241 -12.11 9.34 -9.71
C LEU A 241 -10.72 9.70 -10.26
N LEU A 242 -10.65 10.28 -11.46
CA LEU A 242 -9.38 10.75 -12.03
C LEU A 242 -8.75 11.89 -11.19
N ARG A 243 -9.57 12.84 -10.72
CA ARG A 243 -9.11 13.92 -9.84
C ARG A 243 -8.60 13.37 -8.51
N HIS A 244 -9.29 12.39 -7.93
CA HIS A 244 -8.90 11.75 -6.68
C HIS A 244 -7.58 11.00 -6.84
N ALA A 245 -7.44 10.16 -7.88
CA ALA A 245 -6.21 9.45 -8.19
C ALA A 245 -5.03 10.41 -8.44
N TRP A 246 -5.27 11.51 -9.17
CA TRP A 246 -4.27 12.55 -9.40
C TRP A 246 -3.88 13.26 -8.09
N SER A 247 -4.85 13.60 -7.23
CA SER A 247 -4.57 14.23 -5.94
C SER A 247 -3.73 13.33 -5.04
N HIS A 248 -4.01 12.02 -5.06
CA HIS A 248 -3.25 11.03 -4.29
C HIS A 248 -1.82 10.89 -4.81
N PHE A 249 -1.64 10.79 -6.13
CA PHE A 249 -0.32 10.77 -6.76
C PHE A 249 0.47 12.05 -6.45
N ARG A 250 -0.17 13.22 -6.56
CA ARG A 250 0.45 14.52 -6.22
C ARG A 250 0.85 14.61 -4.75
N ARG A 251 0.06 14.07 -3.81
CA ARG A 251 0.43 14.01 -2.39
C ARG A 251 1.67 13.14 -2.17
N GLY A 252 1.78 12.02 -2.86
CA GLY A 252 3.00 11.21 -2.88
C GLY A 252 4.23 11.99 -3.38
N LEU A 253 4.06 12.76 -4.47
CA LEU A 253 5.11 13.63 -5.01
C LEU A 253 5.47 14.81 -4.10
N ALA A 254 4.60 15.22 -3.18
CA ALA A 254 4.91 16.27 -2.22
C ALA A 254 5.84 15.81 -1.08
N ARG A 255 6.18 14.52 -1.01
CA ARG A 255 7.03 13.93 0.03
C ARG A 255 8.40 13.53 -0.54
N PRO A 256 9.41 14.42 -0.53
CA PRO A 256 10.69 14.20 -1.21
C PRO A 256 11.44 12.95 -0.70
N LEU A 257 11.27 12.59 0.56
CA LEU A 257 11.87 11.39 1.13
C LEU A 257 11.34 10.11 0.47
N TRP A 258 10.02 10.01 0.26
CA TRP A 258 9.42 8.82 -0.39
C TRP A 258 9.81 8.74 -1.86
N ILE A 259 9.92 9.88 -2.54
CA ILE A 259 10.46 9.92 -3.90
C ILE A 259 11.90 9.41 -3.92
N ALA A 260 12.76 9.91 -3.04
CA ALA A 260 14.16 9.49 -2.97
C ALA A 260 14.29 7.99 -2.71
N LEU A 261 13.55 7.44 -1.72
CA LEU A 261 13.56 6.01 -1.43
C LEU A 261 13.08 5.18 -2.62
N THR A 262 11.98 5.56 -3.25
CA THR A 262 11.45 4.87 -4.43
C THR A 262 12.42 4.89 -5.60
N LEU A 263 13.08 6.02 -5.85
CA LEU A 263 14.11 6.12 -6.88
C LEU A 263 15.35 5.30 -6.57
N VAL A 264 15.78 5.22 -5.30
CA VAL A 264 16.87 4.34 -4.89
C VAL A 264 16.49 2.86 -5.12
N MET A 265 15.28 2.45 -4.71
CA MET A 265 14.76 1.10 -4.97
C MET A 265 14.81 0.77 -6.47
N ALA A 266 14.33 1.70 -7.31
CA ALA A 266 14.34 1.55 -8.76
C ALA A 266 15.76 1.52 -9.33
N ALA A 267 16.66 2.37 -8.87
CA ALA A 267 18.05 2.42 -9.34
C ALA A 267 18.80 1.11 -9.03
N VAL A 268 18.62 0.54 -7.83
CA VAL A 268 19.24 -0.74 -7.46
C VAL A 268 18.78 -1.85 -8.40
N TRP A 269 17.46 -1.98 -8.64
CA TRP A 269 16.92 -2.98 -9.56
C TRP A 269 17.30 -2.73 -11.02
N LEU A 270 17.25 -1.48 -11.49
CA LEU A 270 17.68 -1.08 -12.84
C LEU A 270 19.12 -1.51 -13.11
N VAL A 271 20.04 -1.18 -12.18
CA VAL A 271 21.44 -1.52 -12.34
C VAL A 271 21.64 -3.03 -12.27
N THR A 272 21.00 -3.72 -11.32
CA THR A 272 21.09 -5.17 -11.17
C THR A 272 20.66 -5.89 -12.46
N ILE A 273 19.48 -5.57 -12.98
CA ILE A 273 18.96 -6.21 -14.21
C ILE A 273 19.77 -5.84 -15.44
N GLY A 274 20.20 -4.57 -15.53
CA GLY A 274 21.06 -4.14 -16.62
C GLY A 274 22.39 -4.89 -16.66
N LEU A 275 22.99 -5.18 -15.52
CA LEU A 275 24.21 -5.99 -15.41
C LEU A 275 23.94 -7.47 -15.72
N VAL A 276 22.87 -8.05 -15.18
CA VAL A 276 22.47 -9.43 -15.48
C VAL A 276 22.22 -9.64 -16.97
N CYS A 277 21.54 -8.71 -17.63
CA CYS A 277 21.25 -8.79 -19.06
C CYS A 277 22.41 -8.35 -19.97
N GLY A 278 23.50 -7.85 -19.43
CA GLY A 278 24.66 -7.39 -20.21
C GLY A 278 24.37 -6.24 -21.17
N ILE A 279 23.50 -5.29 -20.76
CA ILE A 279 23.04 -4.22 -21.65
C ILE A 279 24.16 -3.23 -22.00
N ARG A 280 24.17 -2.78 -23.27
CA ARG A 280 25.13 -1.78 -23.78
C ARG A 280 24.65 -0.35 -23.51
N ARG A 281 25.52 0.67 -23.74
CA ARG A 281 25.20 2.08 -23.43
C ARG A 281 23.84 2.56 -23.93
N ALA A 282 23.48 2.25 -25.18
CA ALA A 282 22.17 2.63 -25.75
C ALA A 282 20.99 1.95 -25.02
N GLY A 283 21.17 0.73 -24.53
CA GLY A 283 20.15 0.00 -23.77
C GLY A 283 19.84 0.67 -22.43
N TRP A 284 20.82 1.31 -21.77
CA TRP A 284 20.57 2.02 -20.51
C TRP A 284 19.62 3.20 -20.69
N LEU A 285 19.76 3.97 -21.78
CA LEU A 285 18.81 5.05 -22.07
C LEU A 285 17.40 4.53 -22.31
N LEU A 286 17.28 3.41 -23.03
CA LEU A 286 15.96 2.77 -23.23
C LEU A 286 15.37 2.25 -21.92
N CYS A 287 16.18 1.70 -21.02
CA CYS A 287 15.71 1.29 -19.69
C CYS A 287 15.24 2.49 -18.84
N CYS A 288 15.94 3.60 -18.85
CA CYS A 288 15.49 4.83 -18.19
C CYS A 288 14.19 5.36 -18.80
N PHE A 289 14.06 5.32 -20.13
CA PHE A 289 12.83 5.72 -20.79
C PHE A 289 11.68 4.76 -20.48
N ALA A 290 11.95 3.46 -20.40
CA ALA A 290 10.99 2.44 -20.00
C ALA A 290 10.45 2.62 -18.57
N LEU A 291 11.30 3.06 -17.64
CA LEU A 291 10.84 3.44 -16.30
C LEU A 291 9.78 4.56 -16.36
N ILE A 292 9.99 5.57 -17.19
CA ILE A 292 9.04 6.67 -17.34
C ILE A 292 7.73 6.18 -17.95
N THR A 293 7.79 5.43 -19.07
CA THR A 293 6.58 4.89 -19.71
C THR A 293 5.83 3.94 -18.81
N GLY A 294 6.54 3.11 -18.02
CA GLY A 294 5.96 2.23 -17.03
C GLY A 294 5.24 2.98 -15.92
N ALA A 295 5.83 4.04 -15.38
CA ALA A 295 5.18 4.89 -14.38
C ALA A 295 3.90 5.54 -14.92
N LEU A 296 3.91 5.96 -16.18
CA LEU A 296 2.70 6.47 -16.86
C LEU A 296 1.66 5.37 -17.12
N GLY A 297 2.04 4.10 -17.10
CA GLY A 297 1.16 2.94 -17.25
C GLY A 297 0.06 2.83 -16.18
N VAL A 298 0.22 3.51 -15.05
CA VAL A 298 -0.83 3.62 -14.03
C VAL A 298 -2.08 4.31 -14.58
N VAL A 299 -1.94 5.26 -15.52
CA VAL A 299 -3.09 6.00 -16.08
C VAL A 299 -4.08 5.09 -16.83
N PRO A 300 -3.68 4.25 -17.80
CA PRO A 300 -4.61 3.31 -18.42
C PRO A 300 -5.17 2.28 -17.44
N VAL A 301 -4.42 1.87 -16.42
CA VAL A 301 -4.93 0.98 -15.36
C VAL A 301 -6.08 1.64 -14.61
N LEU A 302 -5.95 2.91 -14.21
CA LEU A 302 -7.05 3.65 -13.58
C LEU A 302 -8.29 3.72 -14.48
N MET A 303 -8.11 3.93 -15.78
CA MET A 303 -9.23 3.89 -16.73
C MET A 303 -9.90 2.51 -16.80
N MET A 304 -9.10 1.43 -16.75
CA MET A 304 -9.63 0.06 -16.70
C MET A 304 -10.38 -0.23 -15.39
N VAL A 305 -9.97 0.34 -14.24
CA VAL A 305 -10.75 0.26 -12.97
C VAL A 305 -12.15 0.78 -13.17
N VAL A 306 -12.28 1.98 -13.76
CA VAL A 306 -13.60 2.60 -14.02
C VAL A 306 -14.45 1.72 -14.94
N LEU A 307 -13.86 1.23 -16.03
CA LEU A 307 -14.54 0.39 -17.00
C LEU A 307 -14.99 -0.94 -16.38
N GLN A 308 -14.12 -1.59 -15.62
CA GLN A 308 -14.37 -2.88 -14.98
C GLN A 308 -15.49 -2.78 -13.95
N ASN A 309 -15.48 -1.75 -13.10
CA ASN A 309 -16.55 -1.52 -12.12
C ASN A 309 -17.91 -1.26 -12.79
N ARG A 310 -17.92 -0.66 -13.99
CA ARG A 310 -19.16 -0.46 -14.75
C ARG A 310 -19.68 -1.71 -15.41
N LEU A 311 -18.81 -2.55 -15.97
CA LEU A 311 -19.18 -3.69 -16.79
C LEU A 311 -19.36 -5.00 -16.02
N ALA A 312 -18.52 -5.24 -15.02
CA ALA A 312 -18.42 -6.55 -14.39
C ALA A 312 -18.83 -6.57 -12.90
N SER A 313 -18.96 -5.41 -12.25
CA SER A 313 -19.28 -5.30 -10.80
C SER A 313 -18.38 -6.20 -9.93
N LEU A 314 -17.14 -6.44 -10.37
CA LEU A 314 -16.17 -7.26 -9.65
C LEU A 314 -15.68 -6.49 -8.42
N GLN A 315 -15.95 -7.02 -7.23
CA GLN A 315 -15.56 -6.44 -5.95
C GLN A 315 -15.18 -7.55 -4.98
N GLU A 316 -14.29 -7.23 -4.05
CA GLU A 316 -14.04 -8.08 -2.88
C GLU A 316 -15.32 -8.21 -2.05
N ASN A 317 -15.58 -9.41 -1.56
CA ASN A 317 -16.74 -9.68 -0.70
C ASN A 317 -16.41 -10.55 0.54
N GLY A 318 -15.12 -10.82 0.78
CA GLY A 318 -14.63 -11.63 1.90
C GLY A 318 -14.70 -13.14 1.68
N THR A 319 -15.21 -13.61 0.52
CA THR A 319 -15.16 -15.04 0.21
C THR A 319 -13.91 -15.37 -0.63
N ALA A 320 -13.14 -16.39 -0.21
CA ALA A 320 -11.85 -16.72 -0.81
C ALA A 320 -11.90 -16.89 -2.33
N LEU A 321 -12.93 -17.55 -2.86
CA LEU A 321 -13.06 -17.78 -4.31
C LEU A 321 -13.43 -16.51 -5.06
N ASN A 322 -14.37 -15.69 -4.56
CA ASN A 322 -14.73 -14.44 -5.21
C ASN A 322 -13.55 -13.47 -5.21
N ASP A 323 -12.84 -13.39 -4.09
CA ASP A 323 -11.72 -12.49 -3.96
C ASP A 323 -10.54 -12.96 -4.83
N LEU A 324 -10.31 -14.27 -4.97
CA LEU A 324 -9.35 -14.78 -5.94
C LEU A 324 -9.73 -14.39 -7.39
N ILE A 325 -11.01 -14.51 -7.76
CA ILE A 325 -11.50 -14.08 -9.09
C ILE A 325 -11.32 -12.57 -9.25
N PHE A 326 -11.62 -11.78 -8.22
CA PHE A 326 -11.40 -10.33 -8.23
C PHE A 326 -9.92 -9.98 -8.43
N TYR A 327 -9.00 -10.61 -7.68
CA TYR A 327 -7.58 -10.32 -7.80
C TYR A 327 -7.00 -10.79 -9.14
N VAL A 328 -7.43 -11.93 -9.69
CA VAL A 328 -6.93 -12.43 -10.97
C VAL A 328 -7.51 -11.65 -12.15
N SER A 329 -8.84 -11.61 -12.28
CA SER A 329 -9.51 -11.00 -13.44
C SER A 329 -9.67 -9.49 -13.29
N GLY A 330 -9.73 -9.00 -12.06
CA GLY A 330 -9.82 -7.58 -11.74
C GLY A 330 -8.46 -6.92 -11.70
N VAL A 331 -7.62 -7.27 -10.75
CA VAL A 331 -6.33 -6.59 -10.50
C VAL A 331 -5.27 -7.08 -11.49
N GLY A 332 -4.94 -8.37 -11.46
CA GLY A 332 -3.85 -8.95 -12.28
C GLY A 332 -4.01 -8.70 -13.78
N LEU A 333 -5.20 -8.98 -14.33
CA LEU A 333 -5.46 -8.75 -15.77
C LEU A 333 -5.32 -7.27 -16.14
N ARG A 334 -5.93 -6.39 -15.38
CA ARG A 334 -5.91 -4.94 -15.61
C ARG A 334 -4.50 -4.38 -15.59
N GLU A 335 -3.71 -4.77 -14.58
CA GLU A 335 -2.38 -4.23 -14.42
C GLU A 335 -1.40 -4.78 -15.44
N GLU A 336 -1.41 -6.10 -15.71
CA GLU A 336 -0.51 -6.66 -16.71
C GLU A 336 -0.82 -6.14 -18.11
N LEU A 337 -2.09 -5.93 -18.48
CA LEU A 337 -2.47 -5.27 -19.72
C LEU A 337 -2.02 -3.80 -19.75
N GLY A 338 -2.21 -3.05 -18.66
CA GLY A 338 -1.77 -1.66 -18.57
C GLY A 338 -0.26 -1.49 -18.71
N LYS A 339 0.53 -2.35 -18.06
CA LYS A 339 1.98 -2.40 -18.20
C LYS A 339 2.42 -2.77 -19.62
N LEU A 340 1.74 -3.74 -20.23
CA LEU A 340 2.01 -4.11 -21.62
C LEU A 340 1.68 -2.97 -22.57
N MET A 341 0.57 -2.26 -22.39
CA MET A 341 0.23 -1.07 -23.17
C MET A 341 1.30 0.03 -23.03
N ALA A 342 1.83 0.25 -21.82
CA ALA A 342 2.91 1.19 -21.57
C ALA A 342 4.24 0.76 -22.24
N PHE A 343 4.44 -0.54 -22.46
CA PHE A 343 5.61 -1.09 -23.12
C PHE A 343 5.52 -1.02 -24.67
N LEU A 344 4.33 -1.10 -25.27
CA LEU A 344 4.16 -1.10 -26.74
C LEU A 344 4.88 0.04 -27.48
N PRO A 345 4.87 1.30 -27.00
CA PRO A 345 5.58 2.41 -27.64
C PRO A 345 7.09 2.22 -27.74
N LEU A 346 7.68 1.33 -26.94
CA LEU A 346 9.12 1.05 -26.93
C LEU A 346 9.54 0.04 -28.01
N LEU A 347 8.61 -0.76 -28.54
CA LEU A 347 8.89 -1.82 -29.52
C LEU A 347 9.66 -1.34 -30.77
N PRO A 348 9.34 -0.18 -31.38
CA PRO A 348 10.09 0.32 -32.53
C PRO A 348 11.59 0.53 -32.25
N PHE A 349 11.92 0.97 -31.04
CA PHE A 349 13.30 1.23 -30.62
C PHE A 349 14.09 -0.05 -30.28
N LEU A 350 13.37 -1.16 -30.09
CA LEU A 350 13.96 -2.48 -29.79
C LEU A 350 14.23 -3.32 -31.02
N ARG A 351 13.96 -2.83 -32.24
CA ARG A 351 14.14 -3.58 -33.49
C ARG A 351 15.57 -4.09 -33.72
N GLY A 352 16.58 -3.34 -33.27
CA GLY A 352 18.01 -3.72 -33.35
C GLY A 352 18.60 -4.28 -32.05
N ALA A 353 17.82 -4.39 -30.98
CA ALA A 353 18.32 -4.77 -29.65
C ALA A 353 18.58 -6.29 -29.54
N THR A 354 19.47 -6.69 -28.63
CA THR A 354 19.64 -8.11 -28.27
C THR A 354 18.44 -8.62 -27.48
N PRO A 355 18.17 -9.94 -27.43
CA PRO A 355 17.12 -10.51 -26.58
C PRO A 355 17.23 -10.03 -25.12
N GLY A 356 18.43 -10.10 -24.53
CA GLY A 356 18.68 -9.61 -23.17
C GLY A 356 18.30 -8.14 -22.96
N THR A 357 18.58 -7.28 -23.95
CA THR A 357 18.14 -5.87 -23.92
C THR A 357 16.62 -5.75 -23.96
N CYS A 358 15.92 -6.58 -24.76
CA CYS A 358 14.45 -6.58 -24.80
C CYS A 358 13.85 -6.93 -23.43
N PHE A 359 14.35 -7.98 -22.79
CA PHE A 359 13.92 -8.36 -21.44
C PHE A 359 14.23 -7.28 -20.41
N ALA A 360 15.42 -6.67 -20.44
CA ALA A 360 15.81 -5.61 -19.52
C ALA A 360 14.90 -4.38 -19.65
N VAL A 361 14.63 -3.91 -20.87
CA VAL A 361 13.77 -2.75 -21.12
C VAL A 361 12.33 -3.04 -20.69
N ALA A 362 11.79 -4.23 -20.97
CA ALA A 362 10.48 -4.64 -20.52
C ALA A 362 10.40 -4.71 -18.98
N SER A 363 11.42 -5.26 -18.32
CA SER A 363 11.55 -5.29 -16.87
C SER A 363 11.57 -3.89 -16.26
N CYS A 364 12.28 -2.94 -16.90
CA CYS A 364 12.31 -1.55 -16.46
C CYS A 364 10.96 -0.85 -16.63
N CYS A 365 10.14 -1.26 -17.61
CA CYS A 365 8.78 -0.77 -17.73
C CYS A 365 7.91 -1.24 -16.53
N GLY A 366 7.98 -2.51 -16.16
CA GLY A 366 7.31 -3.03 -14.95
C GLY A 366 7.81 -2.36 -13.67
N LEU A 367 9.12 -2.13 -13.56
CA LEU A 367 9.72 -1.42 -12.45
C LEU A 367 9.23 0.04 -12.37
N GLY A 368 9.03 0.71 -13.50
CA GLY A 368 8.44 2.06 -13.57
C GLY A 368 7.02 2.09 -13.00
N PHE A 369 6.21 1.09 -13.31
CA PHE A 369 4.88 0.93 -12.73
C PHE A 369 4.96 0.79 -11.20
N ALA A 370 5.85 -0.07 -10.69
CA ALA A 370 6.10 -0.21 -9.26
C ALA A 370 6.55 1.10 -8.59
N VAL A 371 7.33 1.95 -9.29
CA VAL A 371 7.72 3.28 -8.81
C VAL A 371 6.49 4.16 -8.53
N ALA A 372 5.54 4.20 -9.45
CA ALA A 372 4.33 5.00 -9.27
C ALA A 372 3.48 4.49 -8.09
N GLU A 373 3.35 3.18 -7.94
CA GLU A 373 2.65 2.58 -6.79
C GLU A 373 3.35 2.82 -5.46
N ASN A 374 4.68 2.70 -5.42
CA ASN A 374 5.45 2.86 -4.19
C ASN A 374 5.24 4.22 -3.54
N LEU A 375 4.98 5.28 -4.31
CA LEU A 375 4.69 6.60 -3.75
C LEU A 375 3.46 6.57 -2.84
N SER A 376 2.43 5.83 -3.21
CA SER A 376 1.22 5.66 -2.41
C SER A 376 1.47 4.77 -1.19
N TYR A 377 2.09 3.60 -1.40
CA TYR A 377 2.34 2.64 -0.31
C TYR A 377 3.31 3.15 0.75
N LEU A 378 4.40 3.83 0.36
CA LEU A 378 5.34 4.42 1.31
C LEU A 378 4.71 5.57 2.08
N SER A 379 3.82 6.32 1.44
CA SER A 379 3.06 7.37 2.11
C SER A 379 2.10 6.80 3.15
N ALA A 380 1.36 5.74 2.82
CA ALA A 380 0.38 5.11 3.71
C ALA A 380 1.05 4.37 4.89
N SER A 381 2.21 3.74 4.66
CA SER A 381 2.94 2.96 5.67
C SER A 381 4.01 3.76 6.42
N MET A 382 4.07 5.07 6.24
CA MET A 382 5.16 5.92 6.77
C MET A 382 6.57 5.35 6.48
N GLY A 383 6.72 4.69 5.32
CA GLY A 383 7.97 4.11 4.86
C GLY A 383 8.21 2.65 5.24
N LEU A 384 7.44 2.04 6.15
CA LEU A 384 7.65 0.65 6.59
C LEU A 384 7.51 -0.37 5.44
N ALA A 385 6.73 -0.06 4.40
CA ALA A 385 6.64 -0.88 3.20
C ALA A 385 7.91 -0.90 2.32
N THR A 386 8.96 -0.13 2.63
CA THR A 386 10.16 -0.01 1.78
C THR A 386 10.83 -1.36 1.51
N LEU A 387 11.19 -2.13 2.55
CA LEU A 387 11.85 -3.42 2.38
C LEU A 387 10.94 -4.49 1.77
N PRO A 388 9.72 -4.71 2.26
CA PRO A 388 8.79 -5.64 1.63
C PRO A 388 8.61 -5.33 0.13
N ARG A 389 8.29 -4.09 -0.23
CA ARG A 389 8.07 -3.73 -1.63
C ARG A 389 9.33 -3.84 -2.49
N PHE A 390 10.49 -3.47 -1.95
CA PHE A 390 11.76 -3.64 -2.68
C PHE A 390 12.03 -5.09 -3.02
N LEU A 391 11.86 -6.00 -2.03
CA LEU A 391 12.19 -7.41 -2.16
C LEU A 391 11.16 -8.20 -2.96
N THR A 392 9.87 -7.87 -2.83
CA THR A 392 8.78 -8.66 -3.40
C THR A 392 8.03 -7.93 -4.51
N ALA A 393 7.28 -6.88 -4.23
CA ALA A 393 6.42 -6.22 -5.21
C ALA A 393 7.20 -5.61 -6.40
N ASN A 394 8.31 -4.89 -6.15
CA ASN A 394 9.12 -4.35 -7.24
C ASN A 394 9.66 -5.44 -8.15
N PHE A 395 10.09 -6.55 -7.54
CA PHE A 395 10.55 -7.72 -8.30
C PHE A 395 9.40 -8.35 -9.09
N LEU A 396 8.22 -8.50 -8.50
CA LEU A 396 7.04 -9.06 -9.16
C LEU A 396 6.72 -8.28 -10.45
N HIS A 397 6.52 -6.97 -10.33
CA HIS A 397 6.19 -6.12 -11.48
C HIS A 397 7.27 -6.15 -12.55
N LEU A 398 8.54 -6.04 -12.14
CA LEU A 398 9.70 -6.13 -13.02
C LEU A 398 9.77 -7.48 -13.75
N ALA A 399 9.56 -8.61 -13.03
CA ALA A 399 9.69 -9.95 -13.59
C ALA A 399 8.53 -10.27 -14.55
N LEU A 400 7.29 -10.03 -14.15
CA LEU A 400 6.12 -10.35 -14.96
C LEU A 400 6.09 -9.53 -16.24
N THR A 401 6.27 -8.21 -16.16
CA THR A 401 6.34 -7.34 -17.34
C THR A 401 7.58 -7.66 -18.19
N GLY A 402 8.70 -7.97 -17.56
CA GLY A 402 9.93 -8.39 -18.24
C GLY A 402 9.72 -9.64 -19.08
N LEU A 403 9.07 -10.66 -18.54
CA LEU A 403 8.72 -11.87 -19.28
C LEU A 403 7.74 -11.57 -20.42
N CYS A 404 6.62 -10.90 -20.15
CA CYS A 404 5.62 -10.57 -21.17
C CYS A 404 6.19 -9.76 -22.33
N GLY A 405 6.86 -8.64 -22.04
CA GLY A 405 7.42 -7.75 -23.05
C GLY A 405 8.63 -8.36 -23.78
N GLY A 406 9.46 -9.13 -23.06
CA GLY A 406 10.58 -9.86 -23.66
C GLY A 406 10.12 -10.89 -24.68
N TYR A 407 9.18 -11.75 -24.31
CA TYR A 407 8.61 -12.73 -25.27
C TYR A 407 7.82 -12.08 -26.39
N LEU A 408 7.15 -10.93 -26.14
CA LEU A 408 6.51 -10.15 -27.20
C LEU A 408 7.53 -9.65 -28.23
N CYS A 409 8.67 -9.13 -27.79
CA CYS A 409 9.76 -8.73 -28.70
C CYS A 409 10.28 -9.94 -29.51
N LEU A 410 10.45 -11.10 -28.88
CA LEU A 410 10.89 -12.32 -29.57
C LEU A 410 9.85 -12.78 -30.61
N ALA A 411 8.56 -12.74 -30.27
CA ALA A 411 7.47 -13.12 -31.17
C ALA A 411 7.43 -12.23 -32.42
N ILE A 412 7.59 -10.92 -32.25
CA ILE A 412 7.55 -9.96 -33.37
C ILE A 412 8.78 -10.10 -34.28
N ARG A 413 9.96 -10.43 -33.71
CA ARG A 413 11.23 -10.33 -34.44
C ARG A 413 11.76 -11.63 -34.98
N TRP A 414 11.60 -12.75 -34.26
CA TRP A 414 12.34 -13.97 -34.60
C TRP A 414 11.46 -15.10 -35.12
N SER A 415 10.30 -15.34 -34.55
CA SER A 415 9.47 -16.44 -34.99
C SER A 415 8.06 -16.40 -34.43
N ARG A 416 7.06 -16.83 -35.22
CA ARG A 416 5.70 -17.11 -34.75
C ARG A 416 5.66 -18.16 -33.62
N SER A 417 6.69 -19.00 -33.49
CA SER A 417 6.79 -19.96 -32.39
C SER A 417 6.81 -19.27 -31.02
N PHE A 418 7.37 -18.06 -30.91
CA PHE A 418 7.32 -17.26 -29.69
C PHE A 418 5.96 -16.61 -29.39
N SER A 419 5.05 -16.58 -30.36
CA SER A 419 3.69 -16.03 -30.15
C SER A 419 2.91 -16.86 -29.13
N HIS A 420 3.01 -18.19 -29.21
CA HIS A 420 2.39 -19.08 -28.23
C HIS A 420 2.98 -18.86 -26.83
N GLN A 421 4.31 -18.75 -26.74
CA GLN A 421 4.99 -18.48 -25.47
C GLN A 421 4.58 -17.12 -24.89
N CYS A 422 4.45 -16.09 -25.74
CA CYS A 422 3.98 -14.76 -25.30
C CYS A 422 2.58 -14.84 -24.69
N SER A 423 1.63 -15.53 -25.32
CA SER A 423 0.27 -15.68 -24.80
C SER A 423 0.25 -16.50 -23.50
N THR A 424 1.02 -17.59 -23.43
CA THR A 424 1.11 -18.41 -22.22
C THR A 424 1.71 -17.62 -21.06
N VAL A 425 2.78 -16.84 -21.32
CA VAL A 425 3.44 -16.02 -20.31
C VAL A 425 2.53 -14.90 -19.85
N LEU A 426 1.79 -14.25 -20.75
CA LEU A 426 0.83 -13.22 -20.36
C LEU A 426 -0.26 -13.78 -19.43
N LEU A 427 -0.86 -14.91 -19.81
CA LEU A 427 -1.86 -15.57 -18.96
C LEU A 427 -1.26 -15.99 -17.61
N GLY A 428 -0.06 -16.60 -17.63
CA GLY A 428 0.67 -16.96 -16.41
C GLY A 428 1.00 -15.76 -15.53
N SER A 429 1.36 -14.61 -16.13
CA SER A 429 1.63 -13.38 -15.39
C SER A 429 0.38 -12.81 -14.73
N VAL A 430 -0.76 -12.82 -15.44
CA VAL A 430 -2.06 -12.39 -14.87
C VAL A 430 -2.45 -13.26 -13.67
N LEU A 431 -2.33 -14.58 -13.82
CA LEU A 431 -2.62 -15.54 -12.74
C LEU A 431 -1.67 -15.34 -11.56
N ALA A 432 -0.37 -15.27 -11.81
CA ALA A 432 0.65 -15.14 -10.79
C ALA A 432 0.51 -13.80 -10.02
N HIS A 433 0.21 -12.72 -10.72
CA HIS A 433 -0.04 -11.41 -10.11
C HIS A 433 -1.27 -11.46 -9.20
N GLY A 434 -2.41 -11.92 -9.72
CA GLY A 434 -3.64 -12.00 -8.94
C GLY A 434 -3.54 -12.93 -7.73
N ILE A 435 -2.89 -14.09 -7.87
CA ILE A 435 -2.65 -15.01 -6.75
C ILE A 435 -1.73 -14.36 -5.70
N TYR A 436 -0.69 -13.63 -6.14
CA TYR A 436 0.20 -12.91 -5.25
C TYR A 436 -0.57 -11.88 -4.42
N ASP A 437 -1.37 -11.01 -5.04
CA ASP A 437 -2.14 -9.97 -4.35
C ASP A 437 -3.21 -10.58 -3.44
N TRP A 438 -3.93 -11.61 -3.91
CA TRP A 438 -4.90 -12.33 -3.11
C TRP A 438 -4.26 -12.95 -1.85
N SER A 439 -3.04 -13.49 -1.97
CA SER A 439 -2.35 -14.13 -0.86
C SER A 439 -1.92 -13.16 0.26
N ILE A 440 -1.78 -11.87 -0.04
CA ILE A 440 -1.41 -10.83 0.93
C ILE A 440 -2.58 -9.99 1.42
N SER A 441 -3.76 -10.09 0.79
CA SER A 441 -4.95 -9.31 1.16
C SER A 441 -5.61 -9.72 2.47
N GLY A 442 -5.20 -10.87 3.05
CA GLY A 442 -5.84 -11.46 4.22
C GLY A 442 -7.05 -12.37 3.88
N ALA A 443 -7.60 -12.28 2.67
CA ALA A 443 -8.70 -13.14 2.21
C ALA A 443 -8.33 -14.63 2.08
N SER A 444 -7.03 -14.92 1.97
CA SER A 444 -6.47 -16.28 1.88
C SER A 444 -6.27 -16.98 3.24
N GLY A 445 -6.55 -16.29 4.35
CA GLY A 445 -6.31 -16.83 5.70
C GLY A 445 -4.82 -17.06 6.01
N PRO A 446 -4.50 -17.86 7.04
CA PRO A 446 -3.11 -18.11 7.47
C PRO A 446 -2.26 -18.84 6.43
N GLU A 447 -2.89 -19.54 5.48
CA GLU A 447 -2.21 -20.27 4.40
C GLU A 447 -1.65 -19.33 3.30
N GLY A 448 -2.15 -18.08 3.26
CA GLY A 448 -1.73 -17.07 2.28
C GLY A 448 -0.23 -16.83 2.25
N SER A 449 0.43 -16.83 3.40
CA SER A 449 1.90 -16.63 3.49
C SER A 449 2.70 -17.71 2.75
N ALA A 450 2.26 -18.95 2.80
CA ALA A 450 2.90 -20.06 2.08
C ALA A 450 2.64 -19.93 0.57
N ILE A 451 1.41 -19.66 0.16
CA ILE A 451 1.05 -19.45 -1.25
C ILE A 451 1.84 -18.28 -1.83
N HIS A 452 1.91 -17.17 -1.10
CA HIS A 452 2.72 -16.01 -1.46
C HIS A 452 4.18 -16.38 -1.74
N PHE A 453 4.82 -17.10 -0.80
CA PHE A 453 6.22 -17.49 -0.91
C PHE A 453 6.46 -18.41 -2.11
N PHE A 454 5.64 -19.44 -2.32
CA PHE A 454 5.79 -20.36 -3.45
C PHE A 454 5.50 -19.70 -4.79
N CYS A 455 4.51 -18.82 -4.86
CA CYS A 455 4.23 -18.02 -6.06
C CYS A 455 5.44 -17.14 -6.41
N PHE A 456 5.98 -16.42 -5.43
CA PHE A 456 7.18 -15.61 -5.60
C PHE A 456 8.38 -16.45 -6.05
N LEU A 457 8.60 -17.59 -5.43
CA LEU A 457 9.69 -18.54 -5.79
C LEU A 457 9.58 -19.00 -7.23
N ALA A 458 8.39 -19.39 -7.68
CA ALA A 458 8.15 -19.85 -9.05
C ALA A 458 8.43 -18.73 -10.07
N ILE A 459 7.96 -17.50 -9.79
CA ILE A 459 8.21 -16.33 -10.65
C ILE A 459 9.72 -16.03 -10.72
N ALA A 460 10.39 -15.99 -9.56
CA ALA A 460 11.82 -15.72 -9.50
C ALA A 460 12.63 -16.79 -10.27
N TRP A 461 12.26 -18.05 -10.09
CA TRP A 461 12.89 -19.15 -10.82
C TRP A 461 12.74 -19.00 -12.33
N HIS A 462 11.52 -18.85 -12.81
CA HIS A 462 11.24 -18.74 -14.24
C HIS A 462 11.87 -17.49 -14.88
N TYR A 463 11.80 -16.35 -14.20
CA TYR A 463 12.38 -15.10 -14.67
C TYR A 463 13.90 -15.19 -14.85
N PHE A 464 14.64 -15.56 -13.80
CA PHE A 464 16.10 -15.65 -13.89
C PHE A 464 16.58 -16.76 -14.83
N GLN A 465 15.87 -17.90 -14.92
CA GLN A 465 16.15 -18.92 -15.91
C GLN A 465 16.01 -18.39 -17.34
N THR A 466 14.97 -17.57 -17.58
CA THR A 466 14.77 -16.93 -18.88
C THR A 466 15.86 -15.91 -19.18
N LEU A 467 16.22 -15.07 -18.21
CA LEU A 467 17.32 -14.13 -18.39
C LEU A 467 18.64 -14.85 -18.67
N HIS A 468 18.96 -15.91 -17.94
CA HIS A 468 20.16 -16.72 -18.17
C HIS A 468 20.23 -17.26 -19.61
N ARG A 469 19.08 -17.67 -20.16
CA ARG A 469 18.99 -18.19 -21.54
C ARG A 469 19.22 -17.14 -22.62
N PHE A 470 18.83 -15.88 -22.37
CA PHE A 470 18.79 -14.81 -23.38
C PHE A 470 19.78 -13.66 -23.11
N SER A 471 20.49 -13.67 -21.99
CA SER A 471 21.49 -12.65 -21.67
C SER A 471 22.80 -12.90 -22.40
N ASP A 472 23.36 -11.86 -23.00
CA ASP A 472 24.75 -11.84 -23.45
C ASP A 472 25.61 -11.54 -22.22
N ARG A 473 26.12 -12.56 -21.52
CA ARG A 473 27.03 -12.35 -20.39
C ARG A 473 28.26 -11.58 -20.86
N SER A 474 28.24 -10.27 -20.67
CA SER A 474 29.49 -9.50 -20.70
C SER A 474 30.20 -9.74 -19.37
N THR A 475 31.51 -9.90 -19.40
CA THR A 475 32.35 -9.94 -18.21
C THR A 475 32.32 -8.55 -17.53
N SER A 476 31.24 -8.27 -16.81
CA SER A 476 31.12 -7.04 -16.03
C SER A 476 32.14 -7.08 -14.89
N GLU A 477 32.89 -6.00 -14.71
CA GLU A 477 33.79 -5.83 -13.56
C GLU A 477 33.03 -5.74 -12.24
N VAL A 478 31.73 -5.43 -12.29
CA VAL A 478 30.84 -5.27 -11.12
C VAL A 478 29.85 -6.41 -11.11
N GLN A 479 29.79 -7.10 -10.00
CA GLN A 479 28.87 -8.22 -9.81
C GLN A 479 27.46 -7.71 -9.45
N PRO A 480 26.38 -8.16 -10.14
CA PRO A 480 25.03 -7.71 -9.89
C PRO A 480 24.57 -7.92 -8.44
N GLU A 481 24.93 -9.07 -7.84
CA GLU A 481 24.61 -9.39 -6.47
C GLU A 481 25.23 -8.43 -5.45
N ALA A 482 26.40 -7.87 -5.74
CA ALA A 482 27.03 -6.89 -4.87
C ALA A 482 26.24 -5.58 -4.84
N ILE A 483 25.77 -5.10 -5.99
CA ILE A 483 24.89 -3.92 -6.09
C ILE A 483 23.59 -4.17 -5.31
N TRP A 484 22.99 -5.34 -5.51
CA TRP A 484 21.72 -5.68 -4.87
C TRP A 484 21.84 -5.77 -3.35
N VAL A 485 22.84 -6.49 -2.82
CA VAL A 485 23.10 -6.64 -1.38
C VAL A 485 23.38 -5.28 -0.73
N MET A 486 24.22 -4.46 -1.34
CA MET A 486 24.52 -3.11 -0.82
C MET A 486 23.29 -2.22 -0.88
N GLY A 487 22.44 -2.37 -1.89
CA GLY A 487 21.15 -1.69 -1.99
C GLY A 487 20.21 -2.06 -0.83
N VAL A 488 20.05 -3.34 -0.53
CA VAL A 488 19.27 -3.82 0.63
C VAL A 488 19.81 -3.24 1.94
N ALA A 489 21.13 -3.32 2.15
CA ALA A 489 21.75 -2.78 3.35
C ALA A 489 21.53 -1.26 3.51
N PHE A 490 21.66 -0.51 2.41
CA PHE A 490 21.41 0.93 2.40
C PHE A 490 19.95 1.27 2.68
N LEU A 491 19.00 0.56 2.06
CA LEU A 491 17.56 0.77 2.30
C LEU A 491 17.17 0.42 3.75
N SER A 492 17.73 -0.66 4.30
CA SER A 492 17.52 -1.04 5.70
C SER A 492 18.03 0.03 6.66
N ALA A 493 19.26 0.54 6.43
CA ALA A 493 19.85 1.61 7.22
C ALA A 493 19.02 2.89 7.15
N THR A 494 18.58 3.26 5.95
CA THR A 494 17.75 4.46 5.73
C THR A 494 16.40 4.33 6.42
N LEU A 495 15.74 3.18 6.28
CA LEU A 495 14.46 2.91 6.94
C LEU A 495 14.60 3.03 8.46
N MET A 496 15.67 2.46 9.04
CA MET A 496 15.97 2.55 10.47
C MET A 496 16.09 4.00 10.93
N ILE A 497 16.86 4.83 10.20
CA ILE A 497 17.05 6.26 10.51
C ILE A 497 15.71 7.02 10.44
N VAL A 498 14.93 6.77 9.39
CA VAL A 498 13.64 7.45 9.18
C VAL A 498 12.66 7.10 10.28
N THR A 499 12.51 5.81 10.59
CA THR A 499 11.59 5.34 11.64
C THR A 499 12.03 5.83 13.03
N ALA A 500 13.34 5.79 13.33
CA ALA A 500 13.86 6.29 14.60
C ALA A 500 13.62 7.79 14.81
N ARG A 501 13.68 8.56 13.70
CA ARG A 501 13.35 9.99 13.74
C ARG A 501 11.84 10.26 13.93
N GLN A 502 10.99 9.36 13.48
CA GLN A 502 9.52 9.50 13.55
C GLN A 502 8.96 8.99 14.89
N SER A 503 9.47 7.87 15.38
CA SER A 503 8.82 7.09 16.45
C SER A 503 9.80 6.66 17.56
N GLY A 504 11.06 7.14 17.54
CA GLY A 504 12.11 6.75 18.48
C GLY A 504 12.85 5.48 18.08
N PHE A 505 14.02 5.25 18.71
CA PHE A 505 14.93 4.16 18.36
C PHE A 505 14.35 2.78 18.67
N ALA A 506 13.70 2.59 19.82
CA ALA A 506 13.07 1.32 20.19
C ALA A 506 12.02 0.90 19.18
N SER A 507 11.09 1.81 18.81
CA SER A 507 10.06 1.56 17.81
C SER A 507 10.65 1.24 16.43
N ALA A 508 11.78 1.86 16.07
CA ALA A 508 12.48 1.55 14.83
C ALA A 508 13.06 0.12 14.83
N MET A 509 13.65 -0.31 15.95
CA MET A 509 14.14 -1.68 16.11
C MET A 509 13.00 -2.70 16.01
N ASP A 510 11.91 -2.45 16.72
CA ASP A 510 10.73 -3.35 16.75
C ASP A 510 10.02 -3.46 15.39
N ALA A 511 10.04 -2.40 14.59
CA ALA A 511 9.44 -2.41 13.25
C ALA A 511 10.35 -3.02 12.18
N VAL A 512 11.65 -2.68 12.18
CA VAL A 512 12.56 -3.04 11.07
C VAL A 512 13.16 -4.43 11.23
N ILE A 513 13.51 -4.87 12.45
CA ILE A 513 14.16 -6.17 12.65
C ILE A 513 13.25 -7.35 12.31
N PRO A 514 12.00 -7.43 12.81
CA PRO A 514 11.10 -8.51 12.44
C PRO A 514 10.81 -8.53 10.94
N THR A 515 10.63 -7.34 10.33
CA THR A 515 10.41 -7.21 8.88
C THR A 515 11.61 -7.75 8.10
N ALA A 516 12.84 -7.38 8.47
CA ALA A 516 14.05 -7.91 7.83
C ALA A 516 14.19 -9.42 8.04
N GLY A 517 13.85 -9.93 9.23
CA GLY A 517 13.86 -11.35 9.56
C GLY A 517 12.89 -12.17 8.71
N SER A 518 11.65 -11.71 8.56
CA SER A 518 10.63 -12.38 7.75
C SER A 518 11.00 -12.44 6.25
N LEU A 519 11.75 -11.45 5.77
CA LEU A 519 12.18 -11.36 4.38
C LEU A 519 13.54 -12.04 4.11
N PHE A 520 14.19 -12.59 5.13
CA PHE A 520 15.53 -13.16 4.99
C PHE A 520 15.61 -14.29 3.95
N ALA A 521 14.65 -15.21 3.96
CA ALA A 521 14.62 -16.33 3.01
C ALA A 521 14.46 -15.82 1.57
N THR A 522 13.60 -14.84 1.36
CA THR A 522 13.39 -14.18 0.06
C THR A 522 14.67 -13.49 -0.41
N ALA A 523 15.36 -12.76 0.47
CA ALA A 523 16.61 -12.08 0.16
C ALA A 523 17.71 -13.08 -0.19
N ALA A 524 17.86 -14.17 0.57
CA ALA A 524 18.84 -15.22 0.31
C ALA A 524 18.61 -15.89 -1.06
N LEU A 525 17.34 -16.20 -1.37
CA LEU A 525 16.97 -16.73 -2.68
C LEU A 525 17.34 -15.76 -3.81
N MET A 526 17.04 -14.49 -3.65
CA MET A 526 17.34 -13.47 -4.67
C MET A 526 18.85 -13.35 -4.91
N ILE A 527 19.66 -13.30 -3.85
CA ILE A 527 21.13 -13.28 -3.96
C ILE A 527 21.62 -14.51 -4.73
N TRP A 528 21.13 -15.69 -4.35
CA TRP A 528 21.51 -16.94 -5.02
C TRP A 528 21.14 -16.92 -6.50
N LYS A 529 19.93 -16.48 -6.85
CA LYS A 529 19.46 -16.40 -8.25
C LYS A 529 20.25 -15.37 -9.07
N ILE A 530 20.45 -14.15 -8.55
CA ILE A 530 21.22 -13.10 -9.26
C ILE A 530 22.64 -13.56 -9.52
N ARG A 531 23.26 -14.26 -8.57
CA ARG A 531 24.63 -14.76 -8.71
C ARG A 531 24.78 -15.85 -9.78
N HIS A 532 23.74 -16.67 -9.97
CA HIS A 532 23.76 -17.80 -10.89
C HIS A 532 23.04 -17.52 -12.23
N SER A 533 22.53 -16.29 -12.42
CA SER A 533 21.99 -15.81 -13.72
C SER A 533 23.09 -15.22 -14.55
#